data_c1c1060aac5ec556febb06439d5e432b
#
_entry.id   c1c1060aac5ec556febb06439d5e432b
#
_cell.length_a   1.000
_cell.length_b   1.000
_cell.length_c   1.000
_cell.angle_alpha   90.00
_cell.angle_beta   90.00
_cell.angle_gamma   90.00
#
_symmetry.space_group_name_H-M   'P 1'
#
loop_
_entity.id
_entity.type
_entity.pdbx_description
1 polymer ?
#
loop_
_entity_poly.entity_id
_entity_poly.type
_entity_poly.pdbx_seq_one_letter_code
_entity_poly.pdbx_strand_id
1 'polypeptide(L)'
;MVPFCILAIENEDDREFMTRLYLDYSRLMQQQITKIVQDEWAAEDLMQTTLVKLIDKVQDLRTKDRNHLINYIISACKNQARNYMRDKNRHAEYSIDE
;
A
#
# COMPACT_ATOMS: atom_id res chain seq x y z
N MET A 1 -12.76 -1.40 9.58
CA MET A 1 -13.44 -0.37 8.75
C MET A 1 -12.73 -0.21 7.42
N VAL A 2 -13.48 -0.22 6.34
CA VAL A 2 -12.90 -0.14 4.99
C VAL A 2 -12.57 1.31 4.65
N PRO A 3 -11.36 1.60 4.10
CA PRO A 3 -10.99 2.96 3.75
C PRO A 3 -11.91 3.60 2.70
N PHE A 4 -12.04 4.92 2.77
CA PHE A 4 -12.91 5.67 1.87
C PHE A 4 -12.51 5.49 0.40
N CYS A 5 -11.21 5.39 0.09
CA CYS A 5 -10.76 5.23 -1.28
C CYS A 5 -11.34 3.97 -1.95
N ILE A 6 -11.53 2.90 -1.17
CA ILE A 6 -12.16 1.69 -1.67
C ILE A 6 -13.66 1.90 -1.86
N LEU A 7 -14.31 2.53 -0.88
CA LEU A 7 -15.75 2.80 -0.93
C LEU A 7 -16.13 3.71 -2.09
N ALA A 8 -15.20 4.55 -2.55
CA ALA A 8 -15.42 5.49 -3.64
C ALA A 8 -15.31 4.85 -5.04
N ILE A 9 -14.92 3.58 -5.14
CA ILE A 9 -14.82 2.89 -6.43
C ILE A 9 -16.22 2.75 -7.02
N GLU A 10 -16.40 3.23 -8.26
CA GLU A 10 -17.71 3.23 -8.91
C GLU A 10 -18.17 1.84 -9.35
N ASN A 11 -17.26 1.05 -9.92
CA ASN A 11 -17.59 -0.29 -10.38
C ASN A 11 -17.79 -1.20 -9.16
N GLU A 12 -18.96 -1.82 -9.07
CA GLU A 12 -19.33 -2.64 -7.93
C GLU A 12 -18.43 -3.85 -7.76
N ASP A 13 -18.07 -4.51 -8.85
CA ASP A 13 -17.22 -5.71 -8.80
C ASP A 13 -15.80 -5.36 -8.37
N ASP A 14 -15.27 -4.24 -8.84
CA ASP A 14 -13.96 -3.75 -8.43
C ASP A 14 -13.96 -3.36 -6.97
N ARG A 15 -15.01 -2.69 -6.51
CA ARG A 15 -15.16 -2.29 -5.12
C ARG A 15 -15.21 -3.51 -4.21
N GLU A 16 -15.98 -4.51 -4.60
CA GLU A 16 -16.08 -5.76 -3.83
C GLU A 16 -14.74 -6.48 -3.76
N PHE A 17 -14.03 -6.55 -4.89
CA PHE A 17 -12.70 -7.17 -4.93
C PHE A 17 -11.73 -6.45 -3.99
N MET A 18 -11.68 -5.13 -4.04
CA MET A 18 -10.77 -4.35 -3.21
C MET A 18 -11.15 -4.39 -1.73
N THR A 19 -12.45 -4.45 -1.44
CA THR A 19 -12.92 -4.62 -0.06
C THR A 19 -12.41 -5.93 0.52
N ARG A 20 -12.56 -7.01 -0.23
CA ARG A 20 -12.10 -8.33 0.21
C ARG A 20 -10.58 -8.38 0.33
N LEU A 21 -9.88 -7.78 -0.61
CA LEU A 21 -8.42 -7.68 -0.55
C LEU A 21 -7.98 -6.96 0.73
N TYR A 22 -8.62 -5.86 1.03
CA TYR A 22 -8.30 -5.09 2.24
C TYR A 22 -8.57 -5.91 3.51
N LEU A 23 -9.73 -6.55 3.59
CA LEU A 23 -10.08 -7.34 4.77
C LEU A 23 -9.13 -8.52 4.96
N ASP A 24 -8.72 -9.16 3.87
CA ASP A 24 -7.85 -10.32 3.94
C ASP A 24 -6.39 -9.97 4.20
N TYR A 25 -5.90 -8.86 3.65
CA TYR A 25 -4.46 -8.58 3.59
C TYR A 25 -4.01 -7.28 4.27
N SER A 26 -4.92 -6.52 4.89
CA SER A 26 -4.54 -5.24 5.50
C SER A 26 -3.49 -5.39 6.58
N ARG A 27 -3.60 -6.43 7.40
CA ARG A 27 -2.62 -6.69 8.46
C ARG A 27 -1.25 -7.03 7.89
N LEU A 28 -1.22 -7.87 6.86
CA LEU A 28 0.02 -8.22 6.17
C LEU A 28 0.68 -6.97 5.57
N MET A 29 -0.11 -6.14 4.90
CA MET A 29 0.38 -4.90 4.31
C MET A 29 1.00 -3.99 5.36
N GLN A 30 0.29 -3.80 6.47
CA GLN A 30 0.76 -2.96 7.56
C GLN A 30 2.08 -3.49 8.14
N GLN A 31 2.19 -4.80 8.32
CA GLN A 31 3.40 -5.42 8.83
C GLN A 31 4.59 -5.20 7.89
N GLN A 32 4.37 -5.35 6.58
CA GLN A 32 5.44 -5.16 5.60
C GLN A 32 5.94 -3.72 5.60
N ILE A 33 5.04 -2.76 5.71
CA ILE A 33 5.41 -1.34 5.73
C ILE A 33 6.11 -0.99 7.05
N THR A 34 5.55 -1.42 8.18
CA THR A 34 6.06 -1.09 9.51
C THR A 34 7.47 -1.64 9.74
N LYS A 35 7.78 -2.81 9.19
CA LYS A 35 9.12 -3.39 9.29
C LYS A 35 10.20 -2.48 8.71
N ILE A 36 9.86 -1.74 7.68
CA ILE A 36 10.82 -0.88 6.96
C ILE A 36 10.81 0.52 7.55
N VAL A 37 9.63 1.09 7.82
CA VAL A 37 9.47 2.50 8.17
C VAL A 37 9.62 2.74 9.67
N GLN A 38 9.11 1.87 10.51
CA GLN A 38 9.18 1.95 11.98
C GLN A 38 8.58 3.23 12.56
N ASP A 39 7.57 3.77 11.90
CA ASP A 39 6.85 4.98 12.30
C ASP A 39 5.38 4.75 11.97
N GLU A 40 4.54 4.70 13.00
CA GLU A 40 3.11 4.36 12.82
C GLU A 40 2.36 5.36 11.96
N TRP A 41 2.65 6.65 12.12
CA TRP A 41 1.98 7.70 11.33
C TRP A 41 2.34 7.59 9.86
N ALA A 42 3.64 7.43 9.58
CA ALA A 42 4.10 7.24 8.21
C ALA A 42 3.56 5.93 7.63
N ALA A 43 3.49 4.88 8.42
CA ALA A 43 2.98 3.58 7.95
C ALA A 43 1.51 3.67 7.55
N GLU A 44 0.68 4.39 8.32
CA GLU A 44 -0.73 4.58 7.96
C GLU A 44 -0.89 5.35 6.65
N ASP A 45 -0.09 6.39 6.48
CA ASP A 45 -0.10 7.20 5.27
C ASP A 45 0.32 6.38 4.06
N LEU A 46 1.38 5.59 4.20
CA LEU A 46 1.86 4.71 3.15
C LEU A 46 0.88 3.60 2.82
N MET A 47 0.13 3.14 3.81
CA MET A 47 -0.95 2.18 3.63
C MET A 47 -2.00 2.73 2.67
N GLN A 48 -2.44 3.97 2.88
CA GLN A 48 -3.39 4.65 2.02
C GLN A 48 -2.83 4.80 0.60
N THR A 49 -1.61 5.27 0.49
CA THR A 49 -0.95 5.46 -0.82
C THR A 49 -0.85 4.14 -1.57
N THR A 50 -0.48 3.06 -0.88
CA THR A 50 -0.38 1.74 -1.50
C THR A 50 -1.74 1.26 -1.99
N LEU A 51 -2.80 1.46 -1.19
CA LEU A 51 -4.15 1.07 -1.59
C LEU A 51 -4.61 1.80 -2.84
N VAL A 52 -4.35 3.11 -2.93
CA VAL A 52 -4.70 3.88 -4.13
C VAL A 52 -3.99 3.32 -5.36
N LYS A 53 -2.73 2.96 -5.24
CA LYS A 53 -1.98 2.37 -6.35
C LYS A 53 -2.52 1.00 -6.74
N LEU A 54 -2.92 0.19 -5.77
CA LEU A 54 -3.55 -1.11 -6.04
C LEU A 54 -4.88 -0.93 -6.77
N ILE A 55 -5.67 0.07 -6.37
CA ILE A 55 -6.95 0.37 -7.02
C ILE A 55 -6.73 0.70 -8.49
N ASP A 56 -5.68 1.48 -8.81
CA ASP A 56 -5.35 1.81 -10.20
C ASP A 56 -5.03 0.57 -11.04
N LYS A 57 -4.63 -0.53 -10.40
CA LYS A 57 -4.27 -1.78 -11.06
C LYS A 57 -5.31 -2.88 -10.86
N VAL A 58 -6.51 -2.53 -10.43
CA VAL A 58 -7.52 -3.51 -10.02
C VAL A 58 -7.85 -4.51 -11.12
N GLN A 59 -7.92 -4.07 -12.39
CA GLN A 59 -8.23 -4.98 -13.49
C GLN A 59 -7.18 -6.07 -13.64
N ASP A 60 -5.91 -5.70 -13.50
CA ASP A 60 -4.81 -6.65 -13.57
C ASP A 60 -4.82 -7.57 -12.34
N LEU A 61 -5.05 -7.00 -11.15
CA LEU A 61 -5.06 -7.76 -9.91
C LEU A 61 -6.15 -8.84 -9.89
N ARG A 62 -7.30 -8.56 -10.48
CA ARG A 62 -8.41 -9.50 -10.53
C ARG A 62 -8.10 -10.75 -11.35
N THR A 63 -7.11 -10.69 -12.22
CA THR A 63 -6.72 -11.83 -13.07
C THR A 63 -5.66 -12.70 -12.42
N LYS A 64 -5.05 -12.26 -11.32
CA LYS A 64 -3.96 -12.99 -10.66
C LYS A 64 -4.51 -14.10 -9.76
N ASP A 65 -3.77 -15.21 -9.68
CA ASP A 65 -4.07 -16.22 -8.68
C ASP A 65 -3.65 -15.70 -7.28
N ARG A 66 -3.99 -16.44 -6.25
CA ARG A 66 -3.75 -16.02 -4.87
C ARG A 66 -2.28 -15.76 -4.57
N ASN A 67 -1.40 -16.64 -5.00
CA ASN A 67 0.03 -16.51 -4.72
C ASN A 67 0.64 -15.30 -5.41
N HIS A 68 0.30 -15.10 -6.67
CA HIS A 68 0.77 -13.95 -7.42
C HIS A 68 0.22 -12.64 -6.84
N LEU A 69 -1.04 -12.65 -6.42
CA LEU A 69 -1.67 -11.49 -5.81
C LEU A 69 -0.96 -11.10 -4.51
N ILE A 70 -0.72 -12.07 -3.63
CA ILE A 70 -0.03 -11.83 -2.36
C ILE A 70 1.37 -11.25 -2.61
N ASN A 71 2.11 -11.85 -3.54
CA ASN A 71 3.47 -11.38 -3.86
C ASN A 71 3.44 -9.96 -4.42
N TYR A 72 2.47 -9.65 -5.25
CA TYR A 72 2.32 -8.31 -5.80
C TYR A 72 2.05 -7.29 -4.68
N ILE A 73 1.14 -7.62 -3.76
CA ILE A 73 0.79 -6.76 -2.63
C ILE A 73 2.03 -6.49 -1.77
N ILE A 74 2.78 -7.54 -1.43
CA ILE A 74 3.99 -7.42 -0.62
C ILE A 74 5.00 -6.52 -1.32
N SER A 75 5.23 -6.73 -2.61
CA SER A 75 6.16 -5.91 -3.39
C SER A 75 5.73 -4.45 -3.43
N ALA A 76 4.45 -4.19 -3.61
CA ALA A 76 3.91 -2.82 -3.62
C ALA A 76 4.15 -2.12 -2.29
N CYS A 77 3.90 -2.82 -1.18
CA CYS A 77 4.13 -2.28 0.15
C CYS A 77 5.60 -1.97 0.40
N LYS A 78 6.47 -2.91 0.06
CA LYS A 78 7.91 -2.72 0.23
C LYS A 78 8.44 -1.57 -0.62
N ASN A 79 7.98 -1.46 -1.85
CA ASN A 79 8.40 -0.37 -2.74
C ASN A 79 8.01 0.99 -2.19
N GLN A 80 6.78 1.12 -1.68
CA GLN A 80 6.32 2.37 -1.09
C GLN A 80 7.14 2.72 0.16
N ALA A 81 7.38 1.75 1.02
CA ALA A 81 8.13 1.96 2.25
C ALA A 81 9.59 2.34 1.96
N ARG A 82 10.23 1.66 1.00
CA ARG A 82 11.61 1.95 0.61
C ARG A 82 11.75 3.31 -0.04
N ASN A 83 10.80 3.69 -0.88
CA ASN A 83 10.78 5.01 -1.51
C ASN A 83 10.67 6.11 -0.46
N TYR A 84 9.78 5.92 0.51
CA TYR A 84 9.61 6.84 1.63
C TYR A 84 10.92 7.02 2.41
N MET A 85 11.57 5.92 2.76
CA MET A 85 12.81 5.95 3.53
C MET A 85 13.94 6.63 2.75
N ARG A 86 14.04 6.35 1.46
CA ARG A 86 15.03 6.99 0.61
C ARG A 86 14.82 8.50 0.54
N ASP A 87 13.57 8.93 0.37
CA ASP A 87 13.25 10.35 0.30
C ASP A 87 13.50 11.05 1.64
N LYS A 88 13.18 10.38 2.74
CA LYS A 88 13.41 10.89 4.09
C LYS A 88 14.91 11.07 4.34
N ASN A 89 15.72 10.10 3.97
CA ASN A 89 17.17 10.16 4.13
C ASN A 89 17.76 11.27 3.27
N ARG A 90 17.25 11.47 2.08
CA ARG A 90 17.68 12.55 1.19
C ARG A 90 17.40 13.92 1.83
N HIS A 91 16.22 14.10 2.42
CA HIS A 91 15.86 15.33 3.11
C HIS A 91 16.78 15.58 4.32
N ALA A 92 17.11 14.55 5.06
CA ALA A 92 18.01 14.64 6.19
C ALA A 92 19.40 15.10 5.75
N GLU A 93 19.91 14.59 4.62
CA GLU A 93 21.19 15.00 4.05
C GLU A 93 21.18 16.47 3.64
N TYR A 94 20.12 16.93 3.02
CA TYR A 94 19.97 18.34 2.65
C TYR A 94 19.93 19.25 3.86
N SER A 95 19.28 18.83 4.93
CA SER A 95 19.18 19.61 6.15
C SER A 95 20.52 19.76 6.85
N ILE A 96 21.39 18.77 6.75
CA ILE A 96 22.73 18.81 7.35
C ILE A 96 23.65 19.77 6.62
N ASP A 97 23.49 19.92 5.33
CA ASP A 97 24.34 20.76 4.48
C ASP A 97 24.08 22.27 4.64
N GLU A 98 23.01 22.61 5.31
CA GLU A 98 22.72 24.00 5.65
C GLU A 98 23.48 24.40 6.93
#